data_4299c0d9f70ea039f09169ff5fb98c62
#
_entry.id   4299c0d9f70ea039f09169ff5fb98c62
#
_cell.length_a   1.000
_cell.length_b   1.000
_cell.length_c   1.000
_cell.angle_alpha   90.00
_cell.angle_beta   90.00
_cell.angle_gamma   90.00
#
_symmetry.space_group_name_H-M   'P 1'
#
loop_
_entity.id
_entity.type
_entity.pdbx_description
1 polymer ?
#
loop_
_entity_poly.entity_id
_entity_poly.type
_entity_poly.pdbx_seq_one_letter_code
_entity_poly.pdbx_strand_id
1 'polypeptide(L)'
;MTDIAEALTSLGIQEWVVRGEPTSKSEFEKMFAKVTGTDENGSAIESTDPKDFGVTWDEVKAEKDKLVSAEPMKLLRAERDMKLAETDWWASSDLTMTDAQKKYRQDLRDITKTYDSLEKVKWPTKP
;
A
#
# COMPACT_ATOMS: atom_id res chain seq x y z
N MET A 1 -0.56 0.92 8.35
CA MET A 1 -1.85 1.61 8.20
C MET A 1 -1.71 2.73 7.17
N THR A 2 -2.63 2.81 6.21
CA THR A 2 -2.58 3.81 5.15
C THR A 2 -2.90 5.21 5.70
N ASP A 3 -2.04 6.16 5.39
CA ASP A 3 -2.19 7.55 5.84
C ASP A 3 -2.05 8.52 4.66
N ILE A 4 -2.16 9.82 4.96
CA ILE A 4 -2.05 10.88 3.95
C ILE A 4 -0.66 10.90 3.31
N ALA A 5 0.39 10.59 4.06
CA ALA A 5 1.75 10.55 3.53
C ALA A 5 1.88 9.48 2.44
N GLU A 6 1.28 8.31 2.64
CA GLU A 6 1.26 7.26 1.63
C GLU A 6 0.50 7.69 0.38
N ALA A 7 -0.65 8.38 0.58
CA ALA A 7 -1.44 8.89 -0.54
C ALA A 7 -0.66 9.91 -1.36
N LEU A 8 0.02 10.84 -0.70
CA LEU A 8 0.86 11.85 -1.37
C LEU A 8 2.01 11.21 -2.15
N THR A 9 2.64 10.21 -1.56
CA THR A 9 3.71 9.46 -2.21
C THR A 9 3.18 8.70 -3.43
N SER A 10 2.03 8.08 -3.31
CA SER A 10 1.36 7.35 -4.40
C SER A 10 1.00 8.28 -5.57
N LEU A 11 0.60 9.52 -5.27
CA LEU A 11 0.28 10.53 -6.28
C LEU A 11 1.53 11.14 -6.93
N GLY A 12 2.73 10.81 -6.42
CA GLY A 12 3.98 11.35 -6.96
C GLY A 12 4.28 12.77 -6.51
N ILE A 13 3.64 13.25 -5.47
CA ILE A 13 3.90 14.57 -4.92
C ILE A 13 5.23 14.54 -4.15
N GLN A 14 6.12 15.49 -4.43
CA GLN A 14 7.45 15.56 -3.84
C GLN A 14 7.65 16.86 -3.08
N GLU A 15 8.66 16.88 -2.20
CA GLU A 15 9.10 18.07 -1.48
C GLU A 15 7.97 18.73 -0.68
N TRP A 16 7.38 17.93 0.21
CA TRP A 16 6.27 18.37 1.06
C TRP A 16 6.52 17.99 2.52
N VAL A 17 5.80 18.66 3.40
CA VAL A 17 5.75 18.35 4.83
C VAL A 17 4.29 18.31 5.24
N VAL A 18 3.91 17.32 6.02
CA VAL A 18 2.60 17.29 6.66
C VAL A 18 2.78 17.07 8.16
N ARG A 19 2.15 17.94 8.95
CA ARG A 19 2.27 17.93 10.42
C ARG A 19 0.95 17.46 11.03
N GLY A 20 0.78 16.15 11.08
CA GLY A 20 -0.41 15.48 11.58
C GLY A 20 -1.10 14.66 10.51
N GLU A 21 -2.30 14.19 10.83
CA GLU A 21 -3.13 13.41 9.92
C GLU A 21 -4.42 14.17 9.66
N PRO A 22 -4.50 14.97 8.57
CA PRO A 22 -5.70 15.73 8.27
C PRO A 22 -6.87 14.82 7.89
N THR A 23 -8.05 15.20 8.32
CA THR A 23 -9.29 14.48 8.02
C THR A 23 -10.31 15.36 7.26
N SER A 24 -9.95 16.60 6.97
CA SER A 24 -10.77 17.54 6.23
C SER A 24 -9.90 18.46 5.38
N LYS A 25 -10.53 19.14 4.42
CA LYS A 25 -9.85 20.13 3.59
C LYS A 25 -9.21 21.23 4.45
N SER A 26 -9.94 21.72 5.45
CA SER A 26 -9.43 22.77 6.35
C SER A 26 -8.19 22.31 7.12
N GLU A 27 -8.20 21.09 7.65
CA GLU A 27 -7.06 20.54 8.36
C GLU A 27 -5.89 20.33 7.41
N PHE A 28 -6.14 19.81 6.21
CA PHE A 28 -5.09 19.58 5.21
C PHE A 28 -4.37 20.88 4.86
N GLU A 29 -5.12 21.94 4.60
CA GLU A 29 -4.56 23.24 4.25
C GLU A 29 -3.74 23.87 5.39
N LYS A 30 -4.01 23.51 6.64
CA LYS A 30 -3.26 23.97 7.81
C LYS A 30 -2.03 23.12 8.11
N MET A 31 -2.12 21.81 7.87
CA MET A 31 -1.08 20.85 8.24
C MET A 31 -0.05 20.61 7.15
N PHE A 32 -0.43 20.83 5.89
CA PHE A 32 0.42 20.56 4.73
C PHE A 32 1.22 21.82 4.35
N ALA A 33 2.47 21.61 3.95
CA ALA A 33 3.29 22.67 3.36
C ALA A 33 4.08 22.07 2.19
N LYS A 34 4.18 22.84 1.13
CA LYS A 34 5.01 22.52 -0.02
C LYS A 34 6.37 23.16 0.13
N VAL A 35 7.43 22.39 -0.07
CA VAL A 35 8.79 22.94 -0.10
C VAL A 35 9.02 23.54 -1.49
N THR A 36 9.26 24.85 -1.54
CA THR A 36 9.40 25.58 -2.81
C THR A 36 10.84 25.95 -3.14
N GLY A 37 11.78 25.73 -2.22
CA GLY A 37 13.18 26.03 -2.41
C GLY A 37 13.95 26.01 -1.11
N THR A 38 15.15 26.58 -1.13
CA THR A 38 15.98 26.74 0.08
C THR A 38 16.39 28.18 0.23
N ASP A 39 16.56 28.63 1.48
CA ASP A 39 17.04 29.98 1.78
C ASP A 39 18.57 30.05 1.75
N GLU A 40 19.12 31.22 2.09
CA GLU A 40 20.58 31.47 2.10
C GLU A 40 21.34 30.53 3.05
N ASN A 41 20.67 30.02 4.07
CA ASN A 41 21.25 29.11 5.07
C ASN A 41 21.06 27.64 4.73
N GLY A 42 20.45 27.33 3.58
CA GLY A 42 20.16 25.96 3.19
C GLY A 42 18.90 25.37 3.84
N SER A 43 18.11 26.19 4.54
CA SER A 43 16.86 25.75 5.15
C SER A 43 15.73 25.70 4.12
N ALA A 44 14.82 24.75 4.25
CA ALA A 44 13.69 24.62 3.35
C ALA A 44 12.74 25.82 3.46
N ILE A 45 12.33 26.35 2.31
CA ILE A 45 11.27 27.37 2.25
C ILE A 45 9.96 26.62 2.05
N GLU A 46 9.04 26.78 3.01
CA GLU A 46 7.74 26.12 2.98
C GLU A 46 6.66 27.11 2.58
N SER A 47 5.76 26.69 1.70
CA SER A 47 4.56 27.44 1.37
C SER A 47 3.33 26.73 1.94
N THR A 48 2.49 27.49 2.64
CA THR A 48 1.20 27.03 3.11
C THR A 48 0.05 27.51 2.23
N ASP A 49 0.36 28.14 1.10
CA ASP A 49 -0.64 28.57 0.13
C ASP A 49 -1.08 27.36 -0.71
N PRO A 50 -2.38 27.01 -0.69
CA PRO A 50 -2.88 25.90 -1.49
C PRO A 50 -2.55 25.96 -2.98
N LYS A 51 -2.31 27.14 -3.53
CA LYS A 51 -1.91 27.32 -4.93
C LYS A 51 -0.57 26.68 -5.25
N ASP A 52 0.31 26.56 -4.25
CA ASP A 52 1.65 26.02 -4.39
C ASP A 52 1.71 24.52 -4.12
N PHE A 53 0.63 23.91 -3.63
CA PHE A 53 0.63 22.52 -3.19
C PHE A 53 0.82 21.51 -4.32
N GLY A 54 0.35 21.80 -5.52
CA GLY A 54 0.39 20.85 -6.64
C GLY A 54 -0.59 19.69 -6.50
N VAL A 55 -1.44 19.73 -5.48
CA VAL A 55 -2.43 18.69 -5.18
C VAL A 55 -3.58 19.30 -4.38
N THR A 56 -4.77 18.75 -4.54
CA THR A 56 -5.94 19.17 -3.75
C THR A 56 -6.29 18.14 -2.69
N TRP A 57 -7.04 18.56 -1.68
CA TRP A 57 -7.54 17.63 -0.66
C TRP A 57 -8.40 16.53 -1.27
N ASP A 58 -9.24 16.86 -2.26
CA ASP A 58 -10.09 15.88 -2.91
C ASP A 58 -9.26 14.78 -3.58
N GLU A 59 -8.17 15.15 -4.24
CA GLU A 59 -7.24 14.20 -4.87
C GLU A 59 -6.56 13.30 -3.83
N VAL A 60 -6.07 13.90 -2.74
CA VAL A 60 -5.38 13.17 -1.66
C VAL A 60 -6.35 12.20 -0.96
N LYS A 61 -7.56 12.69 -0.66
CA LYS A 61 -8.58 11.86 0.01
C LYS A 61 -9.01 10.70 -0.88
N ALA A 62 -9.22 10.95 -2.17
CA ALA A 62 -9.61 9.90 -3.11
C ALA A 62 -8.52 8.83 -3.22
N GLU A 63 -7.26 9.23 -3.28
CA GLU A 63 -6.13 8.30 -3.32
C GLU A 63 -6.00 7.50 -2.03
N LYS A 64 -6.15 8.15 -0.87
CA LYS A 64 -6.15 7.46 0.42
C LYS A 64 -7.26 6.42 0.48
N ASP A 65 -8.49 6.79 0.10
CA ASP A 65 -9.63 5.89 0.12
C ASP A 65 -9.41 4.68 -0.81
N LYS A 66 -8.81 4.91 -1.97
CA LYS A 66 -8.43 3.85 -2.92
C LYS A 66 -7.41 2.89 -2.30
N LEU A 67 -6.37 3.41 -1.65
CA LEU A 67 -5.34 2.60 -0.99
C LEU A 67 -5.91 1.80 0.18
N VAL A 68 -6.77 2.42 0.99
CA VAL A 68 -7.45 1.74 2.10
C VAL A 68 -8.32 0.60 1.57
N SER A 69 -9.06 0.82 0.49
CA SER A 69 -9.91 -0.22 -0.12
C SER A 69 -9.09 -1.38 -0.70
N ALA A 70 -7.88 -1.12 -1.15
CA ALA A 70 -6.99 -2.14 -1.71
C ALA A 70 -6.19 -2.90 -0.64
N GLU A 71 -6.12 -2.40 0.59
CA GLU A 71 -5.30 -2.96 1.66
C GLU A 71 -5.67 -4.41 2.02
N PRO A 72 -6.96 -4.78 2.20
CA PRO A 72 -7.31 -6.16 2.52
C PRO A 72 -6.81 -7.18 1.51
N MET A 73 -6.91 -6.89 0.23
CA MET A 73 -6.41 -7.76 -0.85
C MET A 73 -4.88 -7.81 -0.85
N LYS A 74 -4.23 -6.69 -0.61
CA LYS A 74 -2.77 -6.61 -0.51
C LYS A 74 -2.24 -7.50 0.61
N LEU A 75 -2.86 -7.46 1.79
CA LEU A 75 -2.49 -8.29 2.93
C LEU A 75 -2.73 -9.77 2.66
N LEU A 76 -3.83 -10.10 2.00
CA LEU A 76 -4.14 -11.47 1.60
C LEU A 76 -3.07 -12.02 0.65
N ARG A 77 -2.69 -11.24 -0.35
CA ARG A 77 -1.64 -11.63 -1.32
C ARG A 77 -0.28 -11.81 -0.65
N ALA A 78 0.06 -10.93 0.29
CA ALA A 78 1.33 -11.04 1.02
C ALA A 78 1.41 -12.35 1.81
N GLU A 79 0.35 -12.72 2.51
CA GLU A 79 0.30 -13.98 3.27
C GLU A 79 0.33 -15.18 2.33
N ARG A 80 -0.40 -15.13 1.22
CA ARG A 80 -0.35 -16.17 0.18
C ARG A 80 1.07 -16.35 -0.34
N ASP A 81 1.76 -15.25 -0.64
CA ASP A 81 3.11 -15.30 -1.19
C ASP A 81 4.10 -15.90 -0.19
N MET A 82 3.93 -15.64 1.10
CA MET A 82 4.72 -16.28 2.15
C MET A 82 4.51 -17.79 2.17
N LYS A 83 3.26 -18.24 2.04
CA LYS A 83 2.94 -19.67 2.00
C LYS A 83 3.48 -20.35 0.75
N LEU A 84 3.47 -19.67 -0.39
CA LEU A 84 4.11 -20.18 -1.60
C LEU A 84 5.62 -20.28 -1.44
N ALA A 85 6.25 -19.26 -0.84
CA ALA A 85 7.69 -19.28 -0.58
C ALA A 85 8.11 -20.43 0.33
N GLU A 86 7.31 -20.78 1.33
CA GLU A 86 7.57 -21.91 2.22
C GLU A 86 7.68 -23.24 1.47
N THR A 87 7.06 -23.35 0.32
CA THR A 87 6.97 -24.61 -0.44
C THR A 87 7.63 -24.54 -1.82
N ASP A 88 8.32 -23.45 -2.15
CA ASP A 88 9.00 -23.31 -3.44
C ASP A 88 10.01 -24.42 -3.66
N TRP A 89 10.66 -24.91 -2.60
CA TRP A 89 11.63 -26.00 -2.70
C TRP A 89 11.02 -27.30 -3.21
N TRP A 90 9.70 -27.50 -3.09
CA TRP A 90 9.02 -28.68 -3.64
C TRP A 90 9.14 -28.78 -5.16
N ALA A 91 9.33 -27.62 -5.82
CA ALA A 91 9.46 -27.54 -7.28
C ALA A 91 10.91 -27.65 -7.76
N SER A 92 11.85 -27.98 -6.87
CA SER A 92 13.26 -28.18 -7.24
C SER A 92 13.40 -29.32 -8.27
N SER A 93 14.36 -29.18 -9.19
CA SER A 93 14.51 -30.10 -10.31
C SER A 93 14.82 -31.55 -9.92
N ASP A 94 15.36 -31.76 -8.73
CA ASP A 94 15.70 -33.08 -8.19
C ASP A 94 14.57 -33.71 -7.34
N LEU A 95 13.41 -33.05 -7.27
CA LEU A 95 12.23 -33.50 -6.53
C LEU A 95 11.03 -33.60 -7.48
N THR A 96 10.12 -34.52 -7.15
CA THR A 96 8.84 -34.63 -7.86
C THR A 96 7.72 -34.30 -6.90
N MET A 97 6.96 -33.24 -7.20
CA MET A 97 5.80 -32.89 -6.39
C MET A 97 4.70 -33.95 -6.54
N THR A 98 4.08 -34.26 -5.42
CA THR A 98 2.85 -35.09 -5.42
C THR A 98 1.68 -34.28 -5.98
N ASP A 99 0.61 -34.97 -6.37
CA ASP A 99 -0.60 -34.27 -6.82
C ASP A 99 -1.21 -33.41 -5.73
N ALA A 100 -1.14 -33.86 -4.47
CA ALA A 100 -1.61 -33.08 -3.32
C ALA A 100 -0.79 -31.79 -3.14
N GLN A 101 0.52 -31.85 -3.32
CA GLN A 101 1.40 -30.68 -3.25
C GLN A 101 1.11 -29.72 -4.38
N LYS A 102 0.93 -30.21 -5.60
CA LYS A 102 0.58 -29.37 -6.76
C LYS A 102 -0.76 -28.67 -6.55
N LYS A 103 -1.75 -29.39 -6.02
CA LYS A 103 -3.07 -28.84 -5.75
C LYS A 103 -3.01 -27.76 -4.68
N TYR A 104 -2.27 -27.99 -3.60
CA TYR A 104 -2.09 -26.99 -2.53
C TYR A 104 -1.54 -25.69 -3.09
N ARG A 105 -0.48 -25.76 -3.88
CA ARG A 105 0.15 -24.58 -4.47
C ARG A 105 -0.78 -23.88 -5.47
N GLN A 106 -1.55 -24.65 -6.25
CA GLN A 106 -2.52 -24.08 -7.17
C GLN A 106 -3.67 -23.38 -6.42
N ASP A 107 -4.16 -24.00 -5.34
CA ASP A 107 -5.19 -23.40 -4.50
C ASP A 107 -4.71 -22.10 -3.87
N LEU A 108 -3.43 -22.01 -3.48
CA LEU A 108 -2.84 -20.74 -3.01
C LEU A 108 -2.81 -19.68 -4.09
N ARG A 109 -2.41 -20.02 -5.31
CA ARG A 109 -2.39 -19.06 -6.43
C ARG A 109 -3.79 -18.54 -6.73
N ASP A 110 -4.80 -19.37 -6.58
CA ASP A 110 -6.19 -19.04 -6.91
C ASP A 110 -6.96 -18.44 -5.73
N ILE A 111 -6.32 -18.30 -4.56
CA ILE A 111 -7.01 -17.87 -3.33
C ILE A 111 -7.72 -16.52 -3.50
N THR A 112 -7.15 -15.61 -4.29
CA THR A 112 -7.72 -14.29 -4.51
C THR A 112 -8.92 -14.29 -5.46
N LYS A 113 -9.21 -15.41 -6.10
CA LYS A 113 -10.42 -15.57 -6.93
C LYS A 113 -11.66 -15.82 -6.06
N THR A 114 -11.45 -16.36 -4.84
CA THR A 114 -12.53 -16.74 -3.92
C THR A 114 -12.64 -15.77 -2.75
N TYR A 115 -11.51 -15.26 -2.25
CA TYR A 115 -11.46 -14.42 -1.05
C TYR A 115 -10.82 -13.07 -1.33
N ASP A 116 -11.21 -12.07 -0.56
CA ASP A 116 -10.73 -10.69 -0.70
C ASP A 116 -10.07 -10.13 0.56
N SER A 117 -10.00 -10.90 1.64
CA SER A 117 -9.41 -10.45 2.90
C SER A 117 -8.94 -11.62 3.76
N LEU A 118 -8.00 -11.32 4.67
CA LEU A 118 -7.54 -12.29 5.67
C LEU A 118 -8.64 -12.71 6.64
N GLU A 119 -9.61 -11.83 6.89
CA GLU A 119 -10.73 -12.13 7.80
C GLU A 119 -11.63 -13.25 7.27
N LYS A 120 -11.79 -13.32 5.96
CA LYS A 120 -12.71 -14.27 5.31
C LYS A 120 -12.03 -15.51 4.77
N VAL A 121 -10.70 -15.47 4.60
CA VAL A 121 -9.99 -16.53 3.91
C VAL A 121 -10.02 -17.85 4.69
N LYS A 122 -10.16 -18.95 3.94
CA LYS A 122 -9.93 -20.29 4.43
C LYS A 122 -8.79 -20.87 3.63
N TRP A 123 -7.65 -21.03 4.30
CA TRP A 123 -6.46 -21.54 3.65
C TRP A 123 -6.58 -23.03 3.34
N PRO A 124 -6.05 -23.49 2.20
CA PRO A 124 -5.98 -24.93 1.94
C PRO A 124 -5.05 -25.60 2.96
N THR A 125 -5.30 -26.86 3.24
CA THR A 125 -4.49 -27.63 4.19
C THR A 125 -3.19 -28.07 3.51
N LYS A 126 -2.06 -27.73 4.13
CA LYS A 126 -0.74 -28.13 3.63
C LYS A 126 -0.56 -29.64 3.76
N PRO A 127 -0.27 -30.35 2.65
CA PRO A 127 -0.04 -31.80 2.69
C PRO A 127 1.27 -32.19 3.36
#